data_215e7d7274e2bd4c8be9b8edd4b916c4
#
_entry.id   215e7d7274e2bd4c8be9b8edd4b916c4
#
_cell.length_a   1.000
_cell.length_b   1.000
_cell.length_c   1.000
_cell.angle_alpha   90.00
_cell.angle_beta   90.00
_cell.angle_gamma   90.00
#
_symmetry.space_group_name_H-M   'P 1'
#
loop_
_entity.id
_entity.type
_entity.pdbx_description
1 polymer ?
#
loop_
_entity_poly.entity_id
_entity_poly.type
_entity_poly.pdbx_seq_one_letter_code
_entity_poly.pdbx_strand_id
1 'polypeptide(L)'
;MNPKEPFHPSYRGVPPGTRLNGIYEIDQMIGAGGMGEVYKCHEIQTGAAVAIKMLLPEMAENEAALALFRREAAALHHLPHEAIVRYFVFTVEPTLQRPYLAMEFVDGRSLSDILGDGPLTFEALVKLMRRIASGLQAAHERGIIHRDVSPDNIIVPLGDVTRAKIIDFGIARSTQVGDKTIIGAGFAGKDNYVSPEQVGLYGNEVTAKSDIYSLGLLLFYALTGQKLDMGGSQFQLVEKRRRVPDLGGVDMRIRPLLEQMLQPDPANRPATMAEIANWRIASSL
;
A
#
# COMPACT_ATOMS: atom_id res chain seq x y z
N MET A 1 38.39 26.44 -8.70
CA MET A 1 38.70 25.28 -7.84
C MET A 1 37.90 25.42 -6.58
N ASN A 2 36.79 24.72 -6.46
CA ASN A 2 35.97 24.68 -5.23
C ASN A 2 36.19 23.34 -4.55
N PRO A 3 36.43 23.30 -3.23
CA PRO A 3 36.78 22.09 -2.55
C PRO A 3 35.54 21.16 -2.40
N LYS A 4 35.79 19.90 -2.56
CA LYS A 4 34.92 18.74 -2.42
C LYS A 4 34.05 18.84 -1.16
N GLU A 5 32.75 18.82 -1.32
CA GLU A 5 31.84 18.50 -0.21
C GLU A 5 32.16 17.11 0.33
N PRO A 6 32.18 16.92 1.66
CA PRO A 6 32.49 15.63 2.25
C PRO A 6 31.36 14.66 1.97
N PHE A 7 31.70 13.48 1.47
CA PHE A 7 30.85 12.32 1.37
C PHE A 7 30.16 12.07 2.73
N HIS A 8 28.83 12.29 2.79
CA HIS A 8 28.04 11.89 3.94
C HIS A 8 27.93 10.36 3.96
N PRO A 9 28.34 9.66 5.03
CA PRO A 9 28.39 8.20 5.09
C PRO A 9 27.03 7.54 5.33
N SER A 10 25.92 8.14 4.89
CA SER A 10 24.56 7.63 5.12
C SER A 10 23.75 7.34 3.85
N TYR A 11 24.36 7.34 2.67
CA TYR A 11 23.63 6.95 1.45
C TYR A 11 23.63 5.41 1.34
N ARG A 12 22.56 4.78 1.88
CA ARG A 12 22.37 3.31 1.81
C ARG A 12 21.77 2.84 0.48
N GLY A 13 21.51 3.73 -0.48
CA GLY A 13 20.87 3.42 -1.74
C GLY A 13 21.82 3.13 -2.90
N VAL A 14 21.27 2.62 -3.99
CA VAL A 14 22.00 2.50 -5.26
C VAL A 14 22.07 3.87 -5.93
N PRO A 15 23.25 4.36 -6.35
CA PRO A 15 23.41 5.71 -6.86
C PRO A 15 22.73 5.93 -8.22
N PRO A 16 22.27 7.16 -8.51
CA PRO A 16 21.80 7.55 -9.85
C PRO A 16 22.83 7.22 -10.94
N GLY A 17 22.36 6.90 -12.13
CA GLY A 17 23.18 6.47 -13.27
C GLY A 17 23.56 4.99 -13.23
N THR A 18 23.21 4.25 -12.17
CA THR A 18 23.41 2.80 -12.13
C THR A 18 22.47 2.12 -13.10
N ARG A 19 23.01 1.22 -13.93
CA ARG A 19 22.24 0.42 -14.89
C ARG A 19 21.89 -0.93 -14.31
N LEU A 20 20.61 -1.30 -14.44
CA LEU A 20 20.08 -2.56 -13.96
C LEU A 20 19.82 -3.48 -15.16
N ASN A 21 20.51 -4.63 -15.21
CA ASN A 21 20.46 -5.61 -16.29
C ASN A 21 20.67 -5.00 -17.70
N GLY A 22 21.25 -3.80 -17.82
CA GLY A 22 21.38 -3.07 -19.09
C GLY A 22 20.06 -2.60 -19.68
N ILE A 23 18.96 -2.65 -18.94
CA ILE A 23 17.60 -2.31 -19.40
C ILE A 23 17.15 -0.97 -18.80
N TYR A 24 17.33 -0.78 -17.49
CA TYR A 24 16.89 0.40 -16.76
C TYR A 24 18.09 1.18 -16.23
N GLU A 25 17.96 2.51 -16.15
CA GLU A 25 18.94 3.37 -15.47
C GLU A 25 18.25 4.11 -14.34
N ILE A 26 18.88 4.14 -13.16
CA ILE A 26 18.34 4.80 -11.97
C ILE A 26 18.46 6.31 -12.13
N ASP A 27 17.35 7.03 -12.01
CA ASP A 27 17.32 8.50 -11.98
C ASP A 27 17.49 9.02 -10.55
N GLN A 28 16.65 8.51 -9.62
CA GLN A 28 16.66 8.91 -8.21
C GLN A 28 15.93 7.91 -7.31
N MET A 29 16.30 7.88 -6.05
CA MET A 29 15.51 7.20 -5.02
C MET A 29 14.27 8.03 -4.68
N ILE A 30 13.09 7.40 -4.67
CA ILE A 30 11.82 8.03 -4.36
C ILE A 30 11.17 7.47 -3.08
N GLY A 31 11.71 6.42 -2.51
CA GLY A 31 11.23 5.84 -1.26
C GLY A 31 12.18 4.79 -0.70
N ALA A 32 12.11 4.60 0.62
CA ALA A 32 12.82 3.53 1.31
C ALA A 32 11.97 3.01 2.48
N GLY A 33 12.03 1.73 2.74
CA GLY A 33 11.30 1.07 3.82
C GLY A 33 11.99 -0.19 4.30
N GLY A 34 11.38 -0.86 5.28
CA GLY A 34 11.97 -2.06 5.91
C GLY A 34 12.19 -3.26 4.98
N MET A 35 11.63 -3.23 3.78
CA MET A 35 11.72 -4.33 2.82
C MET A 35 12.52 -3.99 1.57
N GLY A 36 12.79 -2.74 1.32
CA GLY A 36 13.49 -2.31 0.10
C GLY A 36 13.46 -0.83 -0.13
N GLU A 37 14.04 -0.48 -1.23
CA GLU A 37 14.17 0.88 -1.74
C GLU A 37 13.39 0.99 -3.05
N VAL A 38 12.75 2.13 -3.28
CA VAL A 38 12.01 2.41 -4.51
C VAL A 38 12.71 3.52 -5.26
N TYR A 39 12.96 3.27 -6.54
CA TYR A 39 13.64 4.18 -7.44
C TYR A 39 12.73 4.59 -8.59
N LYS A 40 12.80 5.86 -8.96
CA LYS A 40 12.41 6.30 -10.30
C LYS A 40 13.57 5.98 -11.24
N CYS A 41 13.25 5.31 -12.33
CA CYS A 41 14.18 4.90 -13.37
C CYS A 41 13.58 5.22 -14.74
N HIS A 42 14.39 5.13 -15.77
CA HIS A 42 13.91 5.08 -17.15
C HIS A 42 14.44 3.83 -17.86
N GLU A 43 13.67 3.33 -18.79
CA GLU A 43 14.11 2.31 -19.73
C GLU A 43 15.11 2.94 -20.71
N ILE A 44 16.31 2.40 -20.81
CA ILE A 44 17.43 3.02 -21.54
C ILE A 44 17.12 3.23 -23.02
N GLN A 45 16.37 2.30 -23.65
CA GLN A 45 16.10 2.35 -25.07
C GLN A 45 14.95 3.26 -25.43
N THR A 46 13.91 3.34 -24.61
CA THR A 46 12.67 4.06 -24.91
C THR A 46 12.56 5.40 -24.19
N GLY A 47 13.33 5.59 -23.11
CA GLY A 47 13.19 6.73 -22.20
C GLY A 47 11.93 6.67 -21.32
N ALA A 48 11.16 5.58 -21.38
CA ALA A 48 9.94 5.45 -20.60
C ALA A 48 10.23 5.40 -19.10
N ALA A 49 9.50 6.19 -18.30
CA ALA A 49 9.65 6.19 -16.86
C ALA A 49 9.11 4.88 -16.23
N VAL A 50 9.87 4.33 -15.31
CA VAL A 50 9.59 3.07 -14.60
C VAL A 50 9.88 3.27 -13.12
N ALA A 51 9.08 2.66 -12.25
CA ALA A 51 9.40 2.52 -10.84
C ALA A 51 10.04 1.15 -10.59
N ILE A 52 11.13 1.12 -9.82
CA ILE A 52 11.81 -0.12 -9.45
C ILE A 52 11.86 -0.23 -7.94
N LYS A 53 11.24 -1.29 -7.41
CA LYS A 53 11.36 -1.68 -6.01
C LYS A 53 12.45 -2.73 -5.90
N MET A 54 13.56 -2.37 -5.26
CA MET A 54 14.70 -3.23 -5.04
C MET A 54 14.69 -3.75 -3.61
N LEU A 55 14.76 -5.06 -3.42
CA LEU A 55 14.77 -5.67 -2.10
C LEU A 55 16.07 -5.37 -1.35
N LEU A 56 16.00 -5.29 -0.02
CA LEU A 56 17.19 -5.20 0.81
C LEU A 56 18.00 -6.50 0.70
N PRO A 57 19.35 -6.44 0.85
CA PRO A 57 20.21 -7.62 0.78
C PRO A 57 19.77 -8.76 1.71
N GLU A 58 19.36 -8.44 2.93
CA GLU A 58 18.90 -9.40 3.94
C GLU A 58 17.65 -10.19 3.50
N MET A 59 16.80 -9.55 2.70
CA MET A 59 15.61 -10.20 2.11
C MET A 59 15.99 -11.10 0.93
N ALA A 60 17.08 -10.76 0.22
CA ALA A 60 17.58 -11.53 -0.90
C ALA A 60 18.20 -12.90 -0.47
N GLU A 61 18.71 -12.98 0.74
CA GLU A 61 19.29 -14.20 1.32
C GLU A 61 18.23 -15.21 1.81
N ASN A 62 16.98 -14.77 1.98
CA ASN A 62 15.89 -15.63 2.44
C ASN A 62 15.14 -16.26 1.25
N GLU A 63 15.47 -17.51 0.93
CA GLU A 63 14.86 -18.23 -0.21
C GLU A 63 13.34 -18.37 -0.11
N ALA A 64 12.79 -18.57 1.09
CA ALA A 64 11.34 -18.65 1.28
C ALA A 64 10.66 -17.32 1.02
N ALA A 65 11.25 -16.22 1.49
CA ALA A 65 10.79 -14.87 1.21
C ALA A 65 10.84 -14.56 -0.28
N LEU A 66 11.93 -14.92 -0.96
CA LEU A 66 12.07 -14.75 -2.41
C LEU A 66 11.06 -15.56 -3.21
N ALA A 67 10.83 -16.81 -2.84
CA ALA A 67 9.85 -17.68 -3.52
C ALA A 67 8.44 -17.10 -3.43
N LEU A 68 8.07 -16.60 -2.26
CA LEU A 68 6.78 -15.95 -2.04
C LEU A 68 6.68 -14.63 -2.84
N PHE A 69 7.73 -13.81 -2.80
CA PHE A 69 7.78 -12.56 -3.56
C PHE A 69 7.64 -12.80 -5.08
N ARG A 70 8.34 -13.82 -5.61
CA ARG A 70 8.22 -14.22 -7.02
C ARG A 70 6.81 -14.65 -7.39
N ARG A 71 6.19 -15.47 -6.55
CA ARG A 71 4.82 -15.96 -6.77
C ARG A 71 3.81 -14.82 -6.83
N GLU A 72 3.88 -13.90 -5.89
CA GLU A 72 2.96 -12.76 -5.83
C GLU A 72 3.23 -11.75 -6.95
N ALA A 73 4.51 -11.49 -7.28
CA ALA A 73 4.88 -10.67 -8.43
C ALA A 73 4.34 -11.25 -9.75
N ALA A 74 4.41 -12.57 -9.92
CA ALA A 74 3.85 -13.26 -11.08
C ALA A 74 2.31 -13.12 -11.16
N ALA A 75 1.61 -13.22 -10.02
CA ALA A 75 0.17 -13.05 -9.96
C ALA A 75 -0.25 -11.61 -10.29
N LEU A 76 0.50 -10.62 -9.80
CA LEU A 76 0.26 -9.20 -10.09
C LEU A 76 0.59 -8.83 -11.55
N HIS A 77 1.58 -9.49 -12.16
CA HIS A 77 1.91 -9.27 -13.59
C HIS A 77 0.70 -9.61 -14.49
N HIS A 78 -0.09 -10.60 -14.12
CA HIS A 78 -1.29 -11.03 -14.85
C HIS A 78 -2.58 -10.35 -14.37
N LEU A 79 -2.50 -9.26 -13.59
CA LEU A 79 -3.63 -8.52 -13.08
C LEU A 79 -3.74 -7.13 -13.75
N PRO A 80 -4.24 -7.03 -14.98
CA PRO A 80 -4.50 -5.73 -15.59
C PRO A 80 -5.78 -5.13 -14.97
N HIS A 81 -5.63 -4.06 -14.22
CA HIS A 81 -6.75 -3.26 -13.71
C HIS A 81 -6.34 -1.79 -13.64
N GLU A 82 -7.22 -0.90 -14.05
CA GLU A 82 -6.91 0.53 -14.13
C GLU A 82 -6.56 1.17 -12.78
N ALA A 83 -7.12 0.66 -11.69
CA ALA A 83 -6.83 1.14 -10.33
C ALA A 83 -5.60 0.47 -9.71
N ILE A 84 -4.87 -0.36 -10.43
CA ILE A 84 -3.66 -1.04 -9.94
C ILE A 84 -2.50 -0.66 -10.85
N VAL A 85 -1.34 -0.40 -10.25
CA VAL A 85 -0.10 -0.20 -11.00
C VAL A 85 0.26 -1.46 -11.78
N ARG A 86 0.72 -1.31 -13.02
CA ARG A 86 1.14 -2.46 -13.83
C ARG A 86 2.50 -2.95 -13.37
N TYR A 87 2.62 -4.26 -13.17
CA TYR A 87 3.88 -4.93 -12.86
C TYR A 87 4.47 -5.50 -14.15
N PHE A 88 5.76 -5.21 -14.42
CA PHE A 88 6.42 -5.59 -15.68
C PHE A 88 7.25 -6.85 -15.52
N VAL A 89 8.24 -6.81 -14.63
CA VAL A 89 9.16 -7.93 -14.46
C VAL A 89 9.71 -7.98 -13.04
N PHE A 90 9.86 -9.21 -12.53
CA PHE A 90 10.68 -9.51 -11.36
C PHE A 90 11.96 -10.20 -11.84
N THR A 91 13.12 -9.69 -11.43
CA THR A 91 14.42 -10.25 -11.77
C THR A 91 15.47 -9.91 -10.71
N VAL A 92 16.71 -10.39 -10.92
CA VAL A 92 17.86 -10.09 -10.06
C VAL A 92 18.88 -9.29 -10.87
N GLU A 93 19.37 -8.20 -10.31
CA GLU A 93 20.53 -7.50 -10.85
C GLU A 93 21.81 -8.28 -10.50
N PRO A 94 22.52 -8.82 -11.49
CA PRO A 94 23.61 -9.77 -11.22
C PRO A 94 24.83 -9.13 -10.55
N THR A 95 25.11 -7.84 -10.81
CA THR A 95 26.24 -7.13 -10.22
C THR A 95 26.01 -6.80 -8.74
N LEU A 96 24.78 -6.39 -8.42
CA LEU A 96 24.39 -6.04 -7.05
C LEU A 96 23.91 -7.24 -6.25
N GLN A 97 23.64 -8.38 -6.92
CA GLN A 97 23.01 -9.56 -6.32
C GLN A 97 21.69 -9.25 -5.62
N ARG A 98 20.99 -8.22 -6.12
CA ARG A 98 19.74 -7.72 -5.52
C ARG A 98 18.52 -7.99 -6.42
N PRO A 99 17.49 -8.66 -5.89
CA PRO A 99 16.21 -8.81 -6.57
C PRO A 99 15.48 -7.48 -6.68
N TYR A 100 14.83 -7.23 -7.81
CA TYR A 100 13.98 -6.07 -7.98
C TYR A 100 12.72 -6.38 -8.78
N LEU A 101 11.70 -5.54 -8.57
CA LEU A 101 10.43 -5.55 -9.26
C LEU A 101 10.30 -4.24 -10.03
N ALA A 102 10.23 -4.32 -11.36
CA ALA A 102 9.94 -3.19 -12.23
C ALA A 102 8.42 -3.05 -12.43
N MET A 103 7.93 -1.84 -12.33
CA MET A 103 6.51 -1.52 -12.45
C MET A 103 6.30 -0.14 -13.09
N GLU A 104 5.07 0.13 -13.47
CA GLU A 104 4.64 1.42 -13.99
C GLU A 104 5.02 2.55 -13.01
N PHE A 105 5.69 3.59 -13.51
CA PHE A 105 5.85 4.81 -12.77
C PHE A 105 4.58 5.65 -12.89
N VAL A 106 3.94 5.94 -11.78
CA VAL A 106 2.73 6.77 -11.73
C VAL A 106 3.14 8.18 -11.33
N ASP A 107 3.05 9.12 -12.27
CA ASP A 107 3.30 10.52 -12.01
C ASP A 107 2.11 11.15 -11.28
N GLY A 108 2.27 11.39 -10.00
CA GLY A 108 1.22 11.90 -9.12
C GLY A 108 1.68 12.07 -7.69
N ARG A 109 0.80 12.63 -6.87
CA ARG A 109 1.01 12.74 -5.42
C ARG A 109 0.42 11.52 -4.72
N SER A 110 1.02 11.14 -3.59
CA SER A 110 0.36 10.16 -2.71
C SER A 110 -0.97 10.72 -2.19
N LEU A 111 -1.92 9.85 -1.92
CA LEU A 111 -3.16 10.25 -1.25
C LEU A 111 -2.85 10.83 0.15
N SER A 112 -1.80 10.34 0.81
CA SER A 112 -1.34 10.88 2.09
C SER A 112 -0.96 12.36 1.99
N ASP A 113 -0.21 12.74 0.95
CA ASP A 113 0.17 14.15 0.72
C ASP A 113 -1.05 15.02 0.39
N ILE A 114 -2.00 14.50 -0.38
CA ILE A 114 -3.24 15.22 -0.71
C ILE A 114 -4.07 15.44 0.55
N LEU A 115 -4.22 14.43 1.39
CA LEU A 115 -4.97 14.53 2.64
C LEU A 115 -4.25 15.38 3.70
N GLY A 116 -2.95 15.60 3.54
CA GLY A 116 -2.19 16.60 4.32
C GLY A 116 -2.63 18.03 4.02
N ASP A 117 -3.12 18.31 2.82
CA ASP A 117 -3.68 19.63 2.43
C ASP A 117 -5.14 19.80 2.90
N GLY A 118 -5.83 18.72 3.22
CA GLY A 118 -7.21 18.74 3.71
C GLY A 118 -8.05 17.52 3.28
N PRO A 119 -9.27 17.39 3.82
CA PRO A 119 -10.16 16.28 3.49
C PRO A 119 -10.70 16.38 2.06
N LEU A 120 -11.11 15.25 1.52
CA LEU A 120 -11.79 15.20 0.24
C LEU A 120 -13.26 15.68 0.37
N THR A 121 -13.78 16.23 -0.71
CA THR A 121 -15.23 16.40 -0.82
C THR A 121 -15.92 15.04 -0.80
N PHE A 122 -17.19 15.00 -0.37
CA PHE A 122 -17.96 13.75 -0.35
C PHE A 122 -18.01 13.07 -1.73
N GLU A 123 -18.17 13.85 -2.79
CA GLU A 123 -18.20 13.33 -4.17
C GLU A 123 -16.86 12.70 -4.57
N ALA A 124 -15.74 13.36 -4.26
CA ALA A 124 -14.38 12.85 -4.52
C ALA A 124 -14.13 11.57 -3.71
N LEU A 125 -14.55 11.53 -2.44
CA LEU A 125 -14.46 10.34 -1.60
C LEU A 125 -15.19 9.14 -2.22
N VAL A 126 -16.42 9.33 -2.70
CA VAL A 126 -17.21 8.24 -3.31
C VAL A 126 -16.53 7.72 -4.58
N LYS A 127 -16.00 8.62 -5.41
CA LYS A 127 -15.23 8.23 -6.61
C LYS A 127 -13.98 7.43 -6.25
N LEU A 128 -13.22 7.92 -5.26
CA LEU A 128 -12.04 7.23 -4.75
C LEU A 128 -12.40 5.84 -4.20
N MET A 129 -13.41 5.76 -3.33
CA MET A 129 -13.89 4.52 -2.74
C MET A 129 -14.18 3.47 -3.81
N ARG A 130 -15.00 3.83 -4.80
CA ARG A 130 -15.37 2.93 -5.91
C ARG A 130 -14.15 2.48 -6.70
N ARG A 131 -13.24 3.41 -7.00
CA ARG A 131 -12.02 3.15 -7.75
C ARG A 131 -11.13 2.14 -7.03
N ILE A 132 -10.83 2.39 -5.75
CA ILE A 132 -9.93 1.55 -4.95
C ILE A 132 -10.58 0.20 -4.64
N ALA A 133 -11.87 0.18 -4.25
CA ALA A 133 -12.58 -1.07 -3.98
C ALA A 133 -12.66 -1.96 -5.23
N SER A 134 -12.87 -1.40 -6.43
CA SER A 134 -12.83 -2.16 -7.69
C SER A 134 -11.46 -2.79 -7.95
N GLY A 135 -10.37 -2.05 -7.71
CA GLY A 135 -9.01 -2.58 -7.86
C GLY A 135 -8.71 -3.71 -6.87
N LEU A 136 -9.05 -3.52 -5.60
CA LEU A 136 -8.87 -4.54 -4.57
C LEU A 136 -9.74 -5.78 -4.85
N GLN A 137 -10.97 -5.62 -5.35
CA GLN A 137 -11.81 -6.74 -5.77
C GLN A 137 -11.12 -7.60 -6.85
N ALA A 138 -10.57 -6.95 -7.88
CA ALA A 138 -9.87 -7.65 -8.95
C ALA A 138 -8.64 -8.44 -8.45
N ALA A 139 -7.94 -7.94 -7.43
CA ALA A 139 -6.84 -8.63 -6.77
C ALA A 139 -7.35 -9.82 -5.93
N HIS A 140 -8.40 -9.61 -5.14
CA HIS A 140 -8.99 -10.64 -4.27
C HIS A 140 -9.51 -11.84 -5.07
N GLU A 141 -10.12 -11.63 -6.24
CA GLU A 141 -10.57 -12.68 -7.16
C GLU A 141 -9.43 -13.59 -7.65
N ARG A 142 -8.19 -13.11 -7.58
CA ARG A 142 -6.96 -13.88 -7.87
C ARG A 142 -6.24 -14.41 -6.64
N GLY A 143 -6.87 -14.30 -5.47
CA GLY A 143 -6.29 -14.72 -4.20
C GLY A 143 -5.17 -13.81 -3.70
N ILE A 144 -5.06 -12.59 -4.24
CA ILE A 144 -4.05 -11.61 -3.82
C ILE A 144 -4.68 -10.65 -2.82
N ILE A 145 -4.11 -10.59 -1.62
CA ILE A 145 -4.52 -9.68 -0.55
C ILE A 145 -3.46 -8.58 -0.45
N HIS A 146 -3.88 -7.32 -0.37
CA HIS A 146 -2.96 -6.18 -0.33
C HIS A 146 -2.18 -6.09 0.98
N ARG A 147 -2.83 -6.28 2.13
CA ARG A 147 -2.25 -6.29 3.49
C ARG A 147 -1.65 -4.97 3.99
N ASP A 148 -1.61 -3.95 3.16
CA ASP A 148 -1.03 -2.63 3.48
C ASP A 148 -1.82 -1.48 2.81
N VAL A 149 -3.15 -1.58 2.81
CA VAL A 149 -4.01 -0.51 2.28
C VAL A 149 -3.88 0.71 3.18
N SER A 150 -3.27 1.76 2.65
CA SER A 150 -3.04 3.04 3.34
C SER A 150 -2.97 4.19 2.34
N PRO A 151 -3.12 5.45 2.75
CA PRO A 151 -3.01 6.59 1.84
C PRO A 151 -1.65 6.71 1.15
N ASP A 152 -0.57 6.21 1.78
CA ASP A 152 0.77 6.22 1.21
C ASP A 152 0.90 5.29 -0.01
N ASN A 153 0.07 4.25 -0.07
CA ASN A 153 0.07 3.23 -1.13
C ASN A 153 -0.97 3.50 -2.22
N ILE A 154 -1.46 4.74 -2.31
CA ILE A 154 -2.36 5.19 -3.38
C ILE A 154 -1.77 6.45 -3.99
N ILE A 155 -1.47 6.40 -5.30
CA ILE A 155 -1.01 7.56 -6.06
C ILE A 155 -2.17 8.13 -6.87
N VAL A 156 -2.30 9.44 -6.84
CA VAL A 156 -3.38 10.19 -7.51
C VAL A 156 -2.77 11.10 -8.58
N PRO A 157 -2.81 10.68 -9.86
CA PRO A 157 -2.32 11.48 -10.97
C PRO A 157 -3.11 12.78 -11.11
N LEU A 158 -2.43 13.90 -11.27
CA LEU A 158 -3.02 15.22 -11.51
C LEU A 158 -4.07 15.67 -10.49
N GLY A 159 -4.10 15.06 -9.30
CA GLY A 159 -5.13 15.33 -8.28
C GLY A 159 -6.50 14.72 -8.61
N ASP A 160 -6.63 13.94 -9.66
CA ASP A 160 -7.89 13.29 -10.06
C ASP A 160 -8.03 11.91 -9.42
N VAL A 161 -8.87 11.81 -8.38
CA VAL A 161 -9.12 10.57 -7.64
C VAL A 161 -9.75 9.46 -8.49
N THR A 162 -10.36 9.79 -9.65
CA THR A 162 -10.88 8.77 -10.57
C THR A 162 -9.78 8.01 -11.30
N ARG A 163 -8.56 8.56 -11.30
CA ARG A 163 -7.34 7.98 -11.87
C ARG A 163 -6.42 7.37 -10.82
N ALA A 164 -6.85 7.36 -9.55
CA ALA A 164 -6.05 6.80 -8.46
C ALA A 164 -5.57 5.37 -8.76
N LYS A 165 -4.34 5.08 -8.40
CA LYS A 165 -3.73 3.76 -8.55
C LYS A 165 -3.19 3.25 -7.23
N ILE A 166 -3.50 2.00 -6.95
CA ILE A 166 -2.94 1.23 -5.83
C ILE A 166 -1.54 0.79 -6.23
N ILE A 167 -0.59 1.04 -5.36
CA ILE A 167 0.79 0.61 -5.47
C ILE A 167 1.15 -0.31 -4.31
N ASP A 168 2.28 -0.99 -4.43
CA ASP A 168 2.98 -1.67 -3.34
C ASP A 168 2.10 -2.66 -2.54
N PHE A 169 1.57 -3.68 -3.22
CA PHE A 169 0.98 -4.82 -2.54
C PHE A 169 1.98 -5.39 -1.52
N GLY A 170 1.52 -5.64 -0.29
CA GLY A 170 2.37 -6.07 0.83
C GLY A 170 2.93 -7.48 0.68
N ILE A 171 3.53 -7.76 -0.48
CA ILE A 171 4.07 -9.06 -0.94
C ILE A 171 4.98 -9.66 0.13
N ALA A 172 5.84 -8.85 0.71
CA ALA A 172 6.81 -9.32 1.68
C ALA A 172 6.24 -9.44 3.13
N ARG A 173 5.04 -8.96 3.43
CA ARG A 173 4.37 -9.18 4.72
C ARG A 173 3.82 -10.60 4.88
N SER A 174 3.68 -11.33 3.79
CA SER A 174 3.25 -12.72 3.76
C SER A 174 4.31 -13.69 4.33
N THR A 175 5.59 -13.31 4.39
CA THR A 175 6.69 -14.13 4.89
C THR A 175 6.79 -14.15 6.42
N GLN A 176 6.05 -13.29 7.12
CA GLN A 176 6.10 -13.18 8.58
C GLN A 176 5.01 -13.99 9.30
N VAL A 177 4.26 -14.83 8.58
CA VAL A 177 3.30 -15.75 9.16
C VAL A 177 4.05 -16.98 9.68
N GLY A 178 4.48 -16.92 10.94
CA GLY A 178 5.15 -18.02 11.63
C GLY A 178 6.14 -17.59 12.73
N ASP A 179 6.81 -16.49 12.57
CA ASP A 179 7.65 -15.90 13.62
C ASP A 179 7.06 -14.57 14.07
N LYS A 180 6.93 -14.43 15.39
CA LYS A 180 6.46 -13.27 16.17
C LYS A 180 6.33 -12.00 15.34
N THR A 181 5.11 -11.53 15.18
CA THR A 181 4.77 -10.22 14.62
C THR A 181 5.85 -9.20 14.99
N ILE A 182 6.80 -8.95 14.09
CA ILE A 182 7.79 -7.92 14.30
C ILE A 182 7.10 -6.59 14.00
N ILE A 183 6.31 -6.14 14.97
CA ILE A 183 6.05 -4.73 15.16
C ILE A 183 7.32 -4.19 15.79
N GLY A 184 8.38 -4.12 14.97
CA GLY A 184 9.70 -3.64 15.32
C GLY A 184 9.88 -2.24 14.80
N ALA A 185 10.48 -1.40 15.64
CA ALA A 185 10.85 -0.01 15.44
C ALA A 185 11.16 0.35 13.96
N GLY A 186 10.24 1.06 13.29
CA GLY A 186 10.41 1.56 11.93
C GLY A 186 9.10 1.92 11.21
N PHE A 187 7.95 1.57 11.74
CA PHE A 187 6.65 1.78 11.09
C PHE A 187 5.81 2.90 11.75
N ALA A 188 6.43 3.99 12.16
CA ALA A 188 5.68 5.14 12.69
C ALA A 188 4.62 5.60 11.66
N GLY A 189 3.35 5.35 11.96
CA GLY A 189 2.19 5.80 11.18
C GLY A 189 1.49 4.73 10.33
N LYS A 190 2.14 3.65 9.90
CA LYS A 190 1.48 2.56 9.15
C LYS A 190 0.62 1.64 10.01
N ASP A 191 0.92 1.55 11.30
CA ASP A 191 0.14 0.76 12.28
C ASP A 191 -1.30 1.24 12.45
N ASN A 192 -1.58 2.48 12.05
CA ASN A 192 -2.93 3.03 12.11
C ASN A 192 -3.93 2.32 11.18
N TYR A 193 -3.45 1.65 10.12
CA TYR A 193 -4.33 1.04 9.10
C TYR A 193 -4.42 -0.48 9.18
N VAL A 194 -3.66 -1.14 10.07
CA VAL A 194 -3.70 -2.61 10.20
C VAL A 194 -5.04 -3.09 10.77
N SER A 195 -5.48 -4.25 10.32
CA SER A 195 -6.73 -4.86 10.76
C SER A 195 -6.58 -5.60 12.10
N PRO A 196 -7.69 -5.92 12.81
CA PRO A 196 -7.67 -6.71 14.05
C PRO A 196 -6.93 -8.04 13.92
N GLU A 197 -7.13 -8.77 12.84
CA GLU A 197 -6.47 -10.05 12.59
C GLU A 197 -4.97 -9.92 12.34
N GLN A 198 -4.50 -8.79 11.78
CA GLN A 198 -3.08 -8.52 11.61
C GLN A 198 -2.35 -8.23 12.94
N VAL A 199 -3.07 -7.87 13.99
CA VAL A 199 -2.50 -7.64 15.33
C VAL A 199 -2.75 -8.80 16.30
N GLY A 200 -3.23 -9.94 15.83
CA GLY A 200 -3.34 -11.14 16.61
C GLY A 200 -4.74 -11.48 17.11
N LEU A 201 -5.77 -10.76 16.66
CA LEU A 201 -7.16 -11.09 16.97
C LEU A 201 -7.75 -12.06 15.91
N TYR A 202 -8.86 -12.71 16.26
CA TYR A 202 -9.63 -13.54 15.32
C TYR A 202 -8.80 -14.61 14.56
N GLY A 203 -7.86 -15.26 15.27
CA GLY A 203 -7.09 -16.38 14.74
C GLY A 203 -5.93 -16.01 13.82
N ASN A 204 -5.58 -14.72 13.69
CA ASN A 204 -4.49 -14.22 12.82
C ASN A 204 -4.68 -14.51 11.32
N GLU A 205 -5.88 -14.84 10.88
CA GLU A 205 -6.13 -15.17 9.49
C GLU A 205 -6.34 -13.88 8.66
N VAL A 206 -5.29 -13.46 7.95
CA VAL A 206 -5.33 -12.30 7.06
C VAL A 206 -5.98 -12.67 5.73
N THR A 207 -7.14 -12.10 5.45
CA THR A 207 -7.94 -12.35 4.26
C THR A 207 -8.31 -11.05 3.54
N ALA A 208 -9.10 -11.13 2.48
CA ALA A 208 -9.70 -9.97 1.81
C ALA A 208 -10.46 -9.03 2.79
N LYS A 209 -10.95 -9.57 3.89
CA LYS A 209 -11.62 -8.81 4.95
C LYS A 209 -10.69 -7.84 5.69
N SER A 210 -9.38 -8.14 5.71
CA SER A 210 -8.36 -7.27 6.29
C SER A 210 -8.23 -5.97 5.48
N ASP A 211 -8.21 -6.09 4.15
CA ASP A 211 -8.15 -4.92 3.26
C ASP A 211 -9.43 -4.07 3.35
N ILE A 212 -10.59 -4.70 3.59
CA ILE A 212 -11.87 -3.99 3.82
C ILE A 212 -11.76 -3.10 5.06
N TYR A 213 -11.23 -3.62 6.16
CA TYR A 213 -11.04 -2.85 7.39
C TYR A 213 -10.08 -1.68 7.17
N SER A 214 -8.93 -1.95 6.55
CA SER A 214 -7.92 -0.92 6.26
C SER A 214 -8.46 0.18 5.34
N LEU A 215 -9.25 -0.19 4.32
CA LEU A 215 -9.93 0.78 3.45
C LEU A 215 -10.95 1.63 4.24
N GLY A 216 -11.66 1.05 5.21
CA GLY A 216 -12.58 1.79 6.08
C GLY A 216 -11.87 2.90 6.87
N LEU A 217 -10.70 2.59 7.45
CA LEU A 217 -9.88 3.58 8.16
C LEU A 217 -9.37 4.69 7.23
N LEU A 218 -8.96 4.31 6.01
CA LEU A 218 -8.53 5.27 4.99
C LEU A 218 -9.67 6.21 4.58
N LEU A 219 -10.87 5.68 4.33
CA LEU A 219 -12.03 6.47 3.93
C LEU A 219 -12.49 7.42 5.04
N PHE A 220 -12.42 6.99 6.30
CA PHE A 220 -12.66 7.88 7.44
C PHE A 220 -11.71 9.08 7.41
N TYR A 221 -10.39 8.83 7.28
CA TYR A 221 -9.41 9.91 7.22
C TYR A 221 -9.63 10.80 5.99
N ALA A 222 -9.89 10.21 4.83
CA ALA A 222 -10.11 10.96 3.59
C ALA A 222 -11.33 11.89 3.67
N LEU A 223 -12.37 11.50 4.41
CA LEU A 223 -13.59 12.31 4.58
C LEU A 223 -13.44 13.39 5.64
N THR A 224 -12.86 13.04 6.79
CA THR A 224 -12.85 13.92 7.97
C THR A 224 -11.60 14.78 8.07
N GLY A 225 -10.53 14.43 7.36
CA GLY A 225 -9.20 15.02 7.54
C GLY A 225 -8.52 14.63 8.87
N GLN A 226 -9.15 13.75 9.65
CA GLN A 226 -8.65 13.32 10.96
C GLN A 226 -8.30 11.83 10.92
N LYS A 227 -7.06 11.50 11.28
CA LYS A 227 -6.66 10.11 11.46
C LYS A 227 -7.28 9.56 12.73
N LEU A 228 -7.92 8.39 12.65
CA LEU A 228 -8.26 7.64 13.84
C LEU A 228 -6.96 7.23 14.56
N ASP A 229 -6.91 7.47 15.87
CA ASP A 229 -5.76 7.03 16.68
C ASP A 229 -5.85 5.51 16.91
N MET A 230 -5.35 4.75 15.95
CA MET A 230 -5.29 3.28 15.98
C MET A 230 -3.88 2.75 16.27
N GLY A 231 -2.90 3.64 16.45
CA GLY A 231 -1.50 3.31 16.76
C GLY A 231 -1.22 3.16 18.26
N GLY A 232 0.05 2.90 18.59
CA GLY A 232 0.55 2.82 19.96
C GLY A 232 1.33 1.53 20.26
N SER A 233 1.41 1.16 21.54
CA SER A 233 2.01 -0.11 21.95
C SER A 233 1.21 -1.30 21.44
N GLN A 234 1.81 -2.51 21.43
CA GLN A 234 1.12 -3.74 21.02
C GLN A 234 -0.22 -3.93 21.75
N PHE A 235 -0.24 -3.66 23.05
CA PHE A 235 -1.46 -3.72 23.83
C PHE A 235 -2.52 -2.72 23.35
N GLN A 236 -2.12 -1.46 23.10
CA GLN A 236 -3.02 -0.43 22.59
C GLN A 236 -3.54 -0.74 21.20
N LEU A 237 -2.70 -1.28 20.31
CA LEU A 237 -3.10 -1.73 18.98
C LEU A 237 -4.22 -2.76 19.04
N VAL A 238 -4.10 -3.74 19.93
CA VAL A 238 -5.11 -4.78 20.16
C VAL A 238 -6.38 -4.20 20.76
N GLU A 239 -6.28 -3.42 21.85
CA GLU A 239 -7.44 -2.88 22.57
C GLU A 239 -8.29 -1.94 21.69
N LYS A 240 -7.66 -1.08 20.90
CA LYS A 240 -8.36 -0.16 19.99
C LYS A 240 -9.15 -0.90 18.89
N ARG A 241 -8.77 -2.13 18.56
CA ARG A 241 -9.40 -2.96 17.51
C ARG A 241 -10.46 -3.95 18.03
N ARG A 242 -10.75 -3.94 19.32
CA ARG A 242 -11.80 -4.78 19.91
C ARG A 242 -13.20 -4.21 19.73
N ARG A 243 -13.34 -2.98 19.27
CA ARG A 243 -14.61 -2.29 19.06
C ARG A 243 -14.55 -1.44 17.79
N VAL A 244 -15.72 -1.12 17.25
CA VAL A 244 -15.83 -0.13 16.17
C VAL A 244 -15.34 1.21 16.73
N PRO A 245 -14.44 1.92 16.04
CA PRO A 245 -14.00 3.24 16.48
C PRO A 245 -15.16 4.24 16.44
N ASP A 246 -14.99 5.35 17.16
CA ASP A 246 -15.95 6.45 17.11
C ASP A 246 -15.96 7.08 15.71
N LEU A 247 -17.11 7.05 15.07
CA LEU A 247 -17.38 7.63 13.76
C LEU A 247 -18.17 8.95 13.85
N GLY A 248 -18.04 9.64 14.97
CA GLY A 248 -18.60 10.98 15.16
C GLY A 248 -18.15 11.92 14.04
N GLY A 249 -19.06 12.75 13.51
CA GLY A 249 -18.77 13.68 12.43
C GLY A 249 -18.73 13.08 11.01
N VAL A 250 -18.87 11.77 10.86
CA VAL A 250 -18.99 11.13 9.54
C VAL A 250 -20.38 11.42 8.94
N ASP A 251 -20.39 11.78 7.66
CA ASP A 251 -21.63 12.00 6.89
C ASP A 251 -22.55 10.76 6.94
N MET A 252 -23.79 10.96 7.30
CA MET A 252 -24.80 9.91 7.49
C MET A 252 -25.02 9.05 6.24
N ARG A 253 -24.71 9.55 5.05
CA ARG A 253 -24.87 8.83 3.78
C ARG A 253 -23.88 7.67 3.64
N ILE A 254 -22.70 7.74 4.29
CA ILE A 254 -21.65 6.71 4.21
C ILE A 254 -21.36 6.05 5.57
N ARG A 255 -21.82 6.65 6.66
CA ARG A 255 -21.57 6.15 8.02
C ARG A 255 -21.97 4.66 8.19
N PRO A 256 -23.14 4.19 7.72
CA PRO A 256 -23.51 2.78 7.86
C PRO A 256 -22.53 1.83 7.17
N LEU A 257 -21.95 2.23 6.02
CA LEU A 257 -20.92 1.45 5.34
C LEU A 257 -19.63 1.39 6.19
N LEU A 258 -19.16 2.53 6.70
CA LEU A 258 -17.96 2.56 7.53
C LEU A 258 -18.14 1.76 8.82
N GLU A 259 -19.30 1.79 9.46
CA GLU A 259 -19.64 0.97 10.63
C GLU A 259 -19.54 -0.53 10.34
N GLN A 260 -19.95 -0.96 9.14
CA GLN A 260 -19.80 -2.35 8.70
C GLN A 260 -18.35 -2.70 8.36
N MET A 261 -17.66 -1.84 7.62
CA MET A 261 -16.26 -2.08 7.22
C MET A 261 -15.33 -2.19 8.43
N LEU A 262 -15.59 -1.41 9.49
CA LEU A 262 -14.77 -1.32 10.69
C LEU A 262 -15.21 -2.26 11.82
N GLN A 263 -16.06 -3.25 11.52
CA GLN A 263 -16.39 -4.31 12.48
C GLN A 263 -15.11 -5.05 12.90
N PRO A 264 -14.89 -5.24 14.22
CA PRO A 264 -13.75 -6.00 14.71
C PRO A 264 -13.68 -7.42 14.14
N ASP A 265 -14.78 -8.16 14.24
CA ASP A 265 -14.89 -9.50 13.68
C ASP A 265 -14.99 -9.43 12.14
N PRO A 266 -14.06 -10.07 11.40
CA PRO A 266 -14.10 -10.11 9.94
C PRO A 266 -15.40 -10.69 9.37
N ALA A 267 -16.08 -11.57 10.10
CA ALA A 267 -17.34 -12.18 9.67
C ALA A 267 -18.48 -11.15 9.55
N ASN A 268 -18.42 -10.07 10.31
CA ASN A 268 -19.45 -9.02 10.35
C ASN A 268 -19.19 -7.88 9.33
N ARG A 269 -18.08 -7.94 8.58
CA ARG A 269 -17.76 -6.97 7.52
C ARG A 269 -18.46 -7.32 6.21
N PRO A 270 -18.59 -6.37 5.25
CA PRO A 270 -19.07 -6.66 3.89
C PRO A 270 -18.39 -7.91 3.32
N ALA A 271 -19.11 -8.73 2.56
CA ALA A 271 -18.58 -9.99 2.06
C ALA A 271 -17.41 -9.79 1.10
N THR A 272 -17.50 -8.77 0.25
CA THR A 272 -16.52 -8.50 -0.81
C THR A 272 -16.28 -7.00 -0.99
N MET A 273 -15.19 -6.63 -1.65
CA MET A 273 -14.94 -5.25 -2.09
C MET A 273 -15.95 -4.79 -3.16
N ALA A 274 -16.56 -5.73 -3.90
CA ALA A 274 -17.59 -5.41 -4.88
C ALA A 274 -18.85 -4.79 -4.21
N GLU A 275 -19.20 -5.21 -3.01
CA GLU A 275 -20.31 -4.59 -2.25
C GLU A 275 -19.99 -3.13 -1.91
N ILE A 276 -18.72 -2.83 -1.57
CA ILE A 276 -18.27 -1.48 -1.27
C ILE A 276 -18.25 -0.63 -2.56
N ALA A 277 -17.69 -1.16 -3.65
CA ALA A 277 -17.65 -0.46 -4.94
C ALA A 277 -19.04 -0.09 -5.45
N ASN A 278 -20.04 -0.95 -5.18
CA ASN A 278 -21.43 -0.78 -5.61
C ASN A 278 -22.35 -0.20 -4.53
N TRP A 279 -21.80 0.26 -3.41
CA TRP A 279 -22.59 0.82 -2.33
C TRP A 279 -23.51 1.95 -2.81
N ARG A 280 -24.78 1.82 -2.51
CA ARG A 280 -25.78 2.84 -2.86
C ARG A 280 -25.75 3.95 -1.81
N ILE A 281 -25.28 5.10 -2.21
CA ILE A 281 -25.35 6.30 -1.39
C ILE A 281 -26.81 6.75 -1.32
N ALA A 282 -27.34 6.85 -0.11
CA ALA A 282 -28.69 7.39 0.08
C ALA A 282 -28.75 8.82 -0.47
N SER A 283 -29.74 9.10 -1.31
CA SER A 283 -29.98 10.47 -1.75
C SER A 283 -30.35 11.30 -0.52
N SER A 284 -29.75 12.48 -0.38
CA SER A 284 -30.20 13.45 0.61
C SER A 284 -31.67 13.79 0.31
N LEU A 285 -32.57 13.48 1.23
CA LEU A 285 -33.97 13.96 1.18
C LEU A 285 -34.00 15.47 1.42
#